data_aa7505bdc8291e2f6fd96d3e4c399613
#
_entry.id   aa7505bdc8291e2f6fd96d3e4c399613
#
_cell.length_a   1.000
_cell.length_b   1.000
_cell.length_c   1.000
_cell.angle_alpha   90.00
_cell.angle_beta   90.00
_cell.angle_gamma   90.00
#
_symmetry.space_group_name_H-M   'P 1'
#
loop_
_entity.id
_entity.type
_entity.pdbx_description
1 polymer ?
#
loop_
_entity_poly.entity_id
_entity_poly.type
_entity_poly.pdbx_seq_one_letter_code
_entity_poly.pdbx_strand_id
1 'polypeptide(L)'
;ADGKTGDGCGLLIQSPKAFLYKAAQAAFGKKPGDLFAVGQVFLAKDDAKASAGRAAIEKRLTDQGLEVMGWREVPVDDSCLGPMALDCLPRIEQVFVEPGGKAEKEFAISLFVGRRHAERDMAEDPEFYICSLSHKTLAYKGLMMPADLANFYKDLGDPDLQTAICVFHQRFSTNTMPRWPLAQPFRFLA
;
A
#
# COMPACT_ATOMS: atom_id res chain seq x y z
N ALA A 1 13.65 2.91 23.58
CA ALA A 1 12.64 2.19 22.77
C ALA A 1 11.50 1.76 23.69
N ASP A 2 10.25 1.93 23.27
CA ASP A 2 9.04 1.62 24.04
C ASP A 2 8.73 0.11 24.14
N GLY A 3 9.56 -0.73 23.51
CA GLY A 3 9.42 -2.18 23.50
C GLY A 3 8.29 -2.73 22.63
N LYS A 4 7.47 -1.85 22.02
CA LYS A 4 6.32 -2.23 21.18
C LYS A 4 6.39 -1.72 19.73
N THR A 5 6.98 -0.56 19.50
CA THR A 5 7.02 0.04 18.16
C THR A 5 7.81 -0.81 17.16
N GLY A 6 8.87 -1.49 17.61
CA GLY A 6 9.77 -2.22 16.72
C GLY A 6 10.48 -1.30 15.73
N ASP A 7 11.32 -1.87 14.86
CA ASP A 7 12.02 -1.14 13.80
C ASP A 7 11.29 -1.19 12.44
N GLY A 8 10.18 -1.91 12.42
CA GLY A 8 9.36 -2.12 11.23
C GLY A 8 9.45 -3.54 10.67
N CYS A 9 8.34 -3.99 10.14
CA CYS A 9 8.21 -5.28 9.47
C CYS A 9 7.19 -5.20 8.33
N GLY A 10 7.09 -6.27 7.56
CA GLY A 10 6.07 -6.35 6.53
C GLY A 10 6.16 -7.58 5.65
N LEU A 11 5.19 -7.65 4.76
CA LEU A 11 4.99 -8.70 3.76
C LEU A 11 4.89 -8.08 2.38
N LEU A 12 5.50 -8.71 1.39
CA LEU A 12 5.20 -8.51 -0.03
C LEU A 12 4.66 -9.83 -0.56
N ILE A 13 3.40 -9.84 -0.92
CA ILE A 13 2.67 -11.04 -1.33
C ILE A 13 2.29 -10.97 -2.81
N GLN A 14 2.12 -12.12 -3.44
CA GLN A 14 1.42 -12.19 -4.73
C GLN A 14 0.00 -11.68 -4.54
N SER A 15 -0.49 -10.85 -5.48
CA SER A 15 -1.82 -10.23 -5.40
C SER A 15 -2.92 -11.28 -5.16
N PRO A 16 -3.61 -11.25 -4.01
CA PRO A 16 -4.64 -12.22 -3.63
C PRO A 16 -5.97 -11.88 -4.33
N LYS A 17 -6.13 -12.28 -5.59
CA LYS A 17 -7.25 -11.84 -6.44
C LYS A 17 -8.63 -12.09 -5.84
N ALA A 18 -8.87 -13.25 -5.21
CA ALA A 18 -10.16 -13.57 -4.60
C ALA A 18 -10.55 -12.54 -3.53
N PHE A 19 -9.61 -12.25 -2.61
CA PHE A 19 -9.76 -11.22 -1.60
C PHE A 19 -9.98 -9.83 -2.23
N LEU A 20 -9.17 -9.45 -3.21
CA LEU A 20 -9.26 -8.12 -3.83
C LEU A 20 -10.57 -7.91 -4.61
N TYR A 21 -11.12 -8.94 -5.24
CA TYR A 21 -12.46 -8.88 -5.85
C TYR A 21 -13.55 -8.62 -4.80
N LYS A 22 -13.48 -9.30 -3.65
CA LYS A 22 -14.41 -9.11 -2.54
C LYS A 22 -14.28 -7.70 -1.95
N ALA A 23 -13.05 -7.23 -1.75
CA ALA A 23 -12.77 -5.89 -1.25
C ALA A 23 -13.27 -4.79 -2.19
N ALA A 24 -13.05 -4.93 -3.50
CA ALA A 24 -13.55 -4.00 -4.51
C ALA A 24 -15.08 -4.01 -4.57
N GLN A 25 -15.72 -5.19 -4.53
CA GLN A 25 -17.17 -5.31 -4.51
C GLN A 25 -17.77 -4.61 -3.29
N ALA A 26 -17.15 -4.73 -2.12
CA ALA A 26 -17.60 -4.07 -0.90
C ALA A 26 -17.40 -2.55 -0.95
N ALA A 27 -16.28 -2.08 -1.50
CA ALA A 27 -15.94 -0.65 -1.52
C ALA A 27 -16.64 0.13 -2.65
N PHE A 28 -16.83 -0.48 -3.83
CA PHE A 28 -17.26 0.20 -5.05
C PHE A 28 -18.55 -0.33 -5.66
N GLY A 29 -19.12 -1.40 -5.11
CA GLY A 29 -20.31 -2.07 -5.66
C GLY A 29 -20.04 -2.83 -6.97
N LYS A 30 -18.78 -2.93 -7.40
CA LYS A 30 -18.36 -3.63 -8.63
C LYS A 30 -17.01 -4.31 -8.45
N LYS A 31 -16.79 -5.38 -9.23
CA LYS A 31 -15.48 -6.05 -9.30
C LYS A 31 -14.65 -5.46 -10.45
N PRO A 32 -13.32 -5.41 -10.32
CA PRO A 32 -12.44 -5.11 -11.46
C PRO A 32 -12.45 -6.26 -12.49
N GLY A 33 -11.97 -5.97 -13.69
CA GLY A 33 -11.70 -7.00 -14.70
C GLY A 33 -10.60 -7.98 -14.28
N ASP A 34 -10.28 -8.95 -15.16
CA ASP A 34 -9.25 -9.98 -14.84
C ASP A 34 -7.84 -9.40 -14.70
N LEU A 35 -7.56 -8.33 -15.43
CA LEU A 35 -6.32 -7.57 -15.33
C LEU A 35 -6.60 -6.25 -14.59
N PHE A 36 -6.07 -6.12 -13.40
CA PHE A 36 -6.12 -4.90 -12.59
C PHE A 36 -4.93 -4.83 -11.66
N ALA A 37 -4.68 -3.67 -11.11
CA ALA A 37 -3.63 -3.43 -10.11
C ALA A 37 -4.20 -2.84 -8.83
N VAL A 38 -3.51 -3.08 -7.73
CA VAL A 38 -3.79 -2.43 -6.46
C VAL A 38 -2.52 -1.77 -5.94
N GLY A 39 -2.66 -0.51 -5.51
CA GLY A 39 -1.61 0.22 -4.82
C GLY A 39 -1.90 0.34 -3.35
N GLN A 40 -0.96 -0.02 -2.48
CA GLN A 40 -0.98 0.30 -1.06
C GLN A 40 -0.27 1.63 -0.84
N VAL A 41 -0.95 2.60 -0.23
CA VAL A 41 -0.45 3.97 -0.11
C VAL A 41 -0.55 4.44 1.34
N PHE A 42 0.52 5.08 1.82
CA PHE A 42 0.51 5.87 3.03
C PHE A 42 0.25 7.33 2.68
N LEU A 43 -0.70 7.93 3.35
CA LEU A 43 -1.12 9.32 3.19
C LEU A 43 -1.08 10.03 4.55
N ALA A 44 -0.99 11.34 4.52
CA ALA A 44 -1.10 12.15 5.73
C ALA A 44 -2.46 11.96 6.43
N LYS A 45 -2.49 12.16 7.74
CA LYS A 45 -3.76 12.21 8.50
C LYS A 45 -4.57 13.46 8.16
N ASP A 46 -3.92 14.54 7.76
CA ASP A 46 -4.56 15.76 7.28
C ASP A 46 -5.34 15.50 5.99
N ASP A 47 -6.62 15.87 5.97
CA ASP A 47 -7.52 15.58 4.85
C ASP A 47 -7.13 16.31 3.56
N ALA A 48 -6.60 17.51 3.64
CA ALA A 48 -6.19 18.28 2.47
C ALA A 48 -4.94 17.66 1.82
N LYS A 49 -3.94 17.28 2.63
CA LYS A 49 -2.75 16.56 2.17
C LYS A 49 -3.10 15.19 1.61
N ALA A 50 -3.95 14.42 2.30
CA ALA A 50 -4.40 13.11 1.81
C ALA A 50 -5.12 13.24 0.46
N SER A 51 -5.98 14.23 0.30
CA SER A 51 -6.66 14.52 -0.96
C SER A 51 -5.69 14.92 -2.07
N ALA A 52 -4.68 15.73 -1.77
CA ALA A 52 -3.61 16.08 -2.72
C ALA A 52 -2.81 14.85 -3.16
N GLY A 53 -2.49 13.96 -2.23
CA GLY A 53 -1.80 12.69 -2.53
C GLY A 53 -2.61 11.77 -3.45
N ARG A 54 -3.93 11.61 -3.17
CA ARG A 54 -4.82 10.84 -4.05
C ARG A 54 -4.90 11.47 -5.44
N ALA A 55 -5.12 12.78 -5.52
CA ALA A 55 -5.22 13.51 -6.78
C ALA A 55 -3.94 13.41 -7.62
N ALA A 56 -2.77 13.45 -6.99
CA ALA A 56 -1.49 13.25 -7.67
C ALA A 56 -1.39 11.86 -8.30
N ILE A 57 -1.75 10.80 -7.56
CA ILE A 57 -1.76 9.43 -8.09
C ILE A 57 -2.77 9.30 -9.22
N GLU A 58 -4.02 9.71 -9.01
CA GLU A 58 -5.08 9.63 -10.02
C GLU A 58 -4.69 10.33 -11.31
N LYS A 59 -4.24 11.58 -11.20
CA LYS A 59 -3.80 12.36 -12.34
C LYS A 59 -2.70 11.62 -13.12
N ARG A 60 -1.67 11.14 -12.44
CA ARG A 60 -0.53 10.52 -13.12
C ARG A 60 -0.83 9.14 -13.70
N LEU A 61 -1.75 8.40 -13.12
CA LEU A 61 -2.25 7.16 -13.71
C LEU A 61 -3.14 7.44 -14.94
N THR A 62 -4.01 8.43 -14.84
CA THR A 62 -4.86 8.87 -15.98
C THR A 62 -4.02 9.44 -17.13
N ASP A 63 -2.95 10.21 -16.84
CA ASP A 63 -1.99 10.69 -17.85
C ASP A 63 -1.32 9.53 -18.62
N GLN A 64 -1.27 8.32 -18.02
CA GLN A 64 -0.80 7.09 -18.67
C GLN A 64 -1.93 6.30 -19.36
N GLY A 65 -3.14 6.82 -19.43
CA GLY A 65 -4.30 6.15 -20.01
C GLY A 65 -4.82 4.98 -19.18
N LEU A 66 -4.59 5.00 -17.87
CA LEU A 66 -5.12 4.03 -16.92
C LEU A 66 -6.40 4.55 -16.28
N GLU A 67 -7.26 3.65 -15.82
CA GLU A 67 -8.54 3.98 -15.21
C GLU A 67 -8.46 3.73 -13.68
N VAL A 68 -8.60 4.78 -12.88
CA VAL A 68 -8.71 4.63 -11.43
C VAL A 68 -10.14 4.27 -11.06
N MET A 69 -10.31 3.09 -10.50
CA MET A 69 -11.60 2.56 -10.10
C MET A 69 -12.12 3.19 -8.81
N GLY A 70 -11.21 3.47 -7.88
CA GLY A 70 -11.51 4.11 -6.61
C GLY A 70 -10.48 3.80 -5.53
N TRP A 71 -10.76 4.32 -4.33
CA TRP A 71 -9.95 4.18 -3.12
C TRP A 71 -10.69 3.43 -2.03
N ARG A 72 -9.99 2.57 -1.35
CA ARG A 72 -10.46 1.82 -0.19
C ARG A 72 -9.59 2.14 1.00
N GLU A 73 -10.18 2.54 2.12
CA GLU A 73 -9.46 2.59 3.38
C GLU A 73 -9.15 1.16 3.85
N VAL A 74 -7.91 0.91 4.25
CA VAL A 74 -7.49 -0.40 4.75
C VAL A 74 -7.90 -0.52 6.21
N PRO A 75 -8.69 -1.53 6.59
CA PRO A 75 -9.12 -1.70 7.98
C PRO A 75 -7.93 -2.12 8.86
N VAL A 76 -7.65 -1.30 9.86
CA VAL A 76 -6.56 -1.52 10.80
C VAL A 76 -7.06 -1.49 12.25
N ASP A 77 -6.27 -2.12 13.14
CA ASP A 77 -6.43 -2.05 14.57
C ASP A 77 -5.13 -1.53 15.18
N ASP A 78 -5.11 -0.29 15.55
CA ASP A 78 -3.93 0.40 16.06
C ASP A 78 -3.65 0.13 17.56
N SER A 79 -4.52 -0.61 18.24
CA SER A 79 -4.38 -0.94 19.66
C SER A 79 -3.12 -1.77 20.00
N CYS A 80 -2.57 -2.49 19.01
CA CYS A 80 -1.33 -3.26 19.16
C CYS A 80 -0.07 -2.41 18.99
N LEU A 81 -0.16 -1.16 18.53
CA LEU A 81 0.99 -0.32 18.24
C LEU A 81 1.60 0.30 19.50
N GLY A 82 2.91 0.55 19.44
CA GLY A 82 3.61 1.36 20.43
C GLY A 82 3.40 2.86 20.21
N PRO A 83 3.61 3.70 21.26
CA PRO A 83 3.36 5.14 21.19
C PRO A 83 4.08 5.83 20.03
N MET A 84 5.34 5.51 19.77
CA MET A 84 6.10 6.13 18.67
C MET A 84 5.53 5.78 17.28
N ALA A 85 4.99 4.57 17.11
CA ALA A 85 4.34 4.17 15.87
C ALA A 85 2.99 4.88 15.69
N LEU A 86 2.23 5.07 16.78
CA LEU A 86 0.95 5.78 16.79
C LEU A 86 1.10 7.26 16.44
N ASP A 87 2.14 7.92 16.98
CA ASP A 87 2.40 9.35 16.74
C ASP A 87 2.61 9.67 15.25
N CYS A 88 3.20 8.73 14.51
CA CYS A 88 3.48 8.89 13.08
C CYS A 88 2.69 7.89 12.19
N LEU A 89 1.61 7.30 12.71
CA LEU A 89 0.74 6.39 11.96
C LEU A 89 0.12 7.14 10.77
N PRO A 90 0.36 6.70 9.52
CA PRO A 90 -0.26 7.30 8.34
C PRO A 90 -1.71 6.85 8.19
N ARG A 91 -2.46 7.56 7.35
CA ARG A 91 -3.67 7.01 6.73
C ARG A 91 -3.24 5.94 5.72
N ILE A 92 -3.85 4.78 5.77
CA ILE A 92 -3.48 3.64 4.90
C ILE A 92 -4.64 3.35 3.96
N GLU A 93 -4.40 3.51 2.66
CA GLU A 93 -5.42 3.32 1.65
C GLU A 93 -4.92 2.45 0.49
N GLN A 94 -5.87 1.84 -0.21
CA GLN A 94 -5.61 1.09 -1.44
C GLN A 94 -6.31 1.77 -2.62
N VAL A 95 -5.54 2.04 -3.68
CA VAL A 95 -6.07 2.47 -4.98
C VAL A 95 -6.21 1.27 -5.91
N PHE A 96 -7.37 1.14 -6.53
CA PHE A 96 -7.65 0.11 -7.54
C PHE A 96 -7.59 0.72 -8.93
N VAL A 97 -6.89 0.06 -9.85
CA VAL A 97 -6.55 0.60 -11.18
C VAL A 97 -6.81 -0.46 -12.25
N GLU A 98 -7.52 -0.09 -13.29
CA GLU A 98 -7.77 -0.90 -14.48
C GLU A 98 -6.89 -0.46 -15.65
N PRO A 99 -6.60 -1.36 -16.62
CA PRO A 99 -5.59 -1.13 -17.65
C PRO A 99 -5.98 -0.10 -18.73
N GLY A 100 -7.25 0.34 -18.80
CA GLY A 100 -7.68 1.25 -19.86
C GLY A 100 -7.48 0.66 -21.28
N GLY A 101 -7.69 -0.64 -21.42
CA GLY A 101 -7.52 -1.35 -22.71
C GLY A 101 -6.10 -1.80 -23.04
N LYS A 102 -5.10 -1.54 -22.17
CA LYS A 102 -3.70 -1.94 -22.40
C LYS A 102 -3.47 -3.42 -22.13
N ALA A 103 -2.53 -4.02 -22.87
CA ALA A 103 -2.01 -5.34 -22.59
C ALA A 103 -1.15 -5.34 -21.29
N GLU A 104 -1.00 -6.52 -20.67
CA GLU A 104 -0.35 -6.69 -19.36
C GLU A 104 1.02 -5.99 -19.25
N LYS A 105 1.88 -6.16 -20.26
CA LYS A 105 3.22 -5.56 -20.25
C LYS A 105 3.17 -4.03 -20.30
N GLU A 106 2.30 -3.49 -21.14
CA GLU A 106 2.10 -2.04 -21.27
C GLU A 106 1.48 -1.45 -20.01
N PHE A 107 0.50 -2.17 -19.43
CA PHE A 107 -0.11 -1.81 -18.16
C PHE A 107 0.94 -1.72 -17.04
N ALA A 108 1.83 -2.71 -16.91
CA ALA A 108 2.90 -2.71 -15.92
C ALA A 108 3.85 -1.51 -16.07
N ILE A 109 4.22 -1.16 -17.30
CA ILE A 109 5.06 0.01 -17.60
C ILE A 109 4.32 1.31 -17.23
N SER A 110 3.05 1.42 -17.62
CA SER A 110 2.22 2.59 -17.33
C SER A 110 2.02 2.82 -15.82
N LEU A 111 1.81 1.75 -15.04
CA LEU A 111 1.77 1.81 -13.57
C LEU A 111 3.09 2.33 -12.99
N PHE A 112 4.22 1.83 -13.49
CA PHE A 112 5.54 2.26 -13.05
C PHE A 112 5.77 3.75 -13.32
N VAL A 113 5.50 4.20 -14.56
CA VAL A 113 5.70 5.61 -14.97
C VAL A 113 4.77 6.54 -14.18
N GLY A 114 3.48 6.21 -14.10
CA GLY A 114 2.49 6.99 -13.33
C GLY A 114 2.89 7.13 -11.86
N ARG A 115 3.30 6.01 -11.22
CA ARG A 115 3.80 6.03 -9.85
C ARG A 115 5.02 6.94 -9.68
N ARG A 116 6.03 6.82 -10.55
CA ARG A 116 7.25 7.64 -10.45
C ARG A 116 6.95 9.14 -10.61
N HIS A 117 6.00 9.48 -11.47
CA HIS A 117 5.56 10.87 -11.62
C HIS A 117 4.82 11.36 -10.38
N ALA A 118 3.90 10.56 -9.81
CA ALA A 118 3.20 10.91 -8.58
C ALA A 118 4.18 11.09 -7.41
N GLU A 119 5.15 10.20 -7.23
CA GLU A 119 6.20 10.32 -6.22
C GLU A 119 7.04 11.60 -6.38
N ARG A 120 7.31 12.01 -7.61
CA ARG A 120 8.02 13.27 -7.88
C ARG A 120 7.17 14.49 -7.53
N ASP A 121 5.89 14.48 -7.90
CA ASP A 121 4.99 15.59 -7.62
C ASP A 121 4.76 15.78 -6.12
N MET A 122 4.84 14.70 -5.35
CA MET A 122 4.65 14.68 -3.90
C MET A 122 5.96 14.63 -3.11
N ALA A 123 7.10 14.95 -3.73
CA ALA A 123 8.43 14.80 -3.11
C ALA A 123 8.62 15.66 -1.83
N GLU A 124 7.89 16.75 -1.70
CA GLU A 124 7.94 17.65 -0.53
C GLU A 124 7.03 17.18 0.63
N ASP A 125 6.18 16.16 0.41
CA ASP A 125 5.34 15.59 1.46
C ASP A 125 6.00 14.33 2.06
N PRO A 126 6.59 14.40 3.26
CA PRO A 126 7.27 13.27 3.88
C PRO A 126 6.32 12.16 4.35
N GLU A 127 5.02 12.44 4.42
CA GLU A 127 3.98 11.49 4.82
C GLU A 127 3.42 10.70 3.63
N PHE A 128 3.66 11.19 2.41
CA PHE A 128 3.23 10.50 1.19
C PHE A 128 4.19 9.37 0.81
N TYR A 129 3.67 8.14 0.69
CA TYR A 129 4.49 7.02 0.26
C TYR A 129 3.67 5.91 -0.40
N ILE A 130 4.07 5.50 -1.60
CA ILE A 130 3.46 4.38 -2.31
C ILE A 130 4.22 3.10 -1.96
N CYS A 131 3.66 2.27 -1.08
CA CYS A 131 4.28 1.01 -0.63
C CYS A 131 4.42 0.01 -1.78
N SER A 132 3.35 -0.16 -2.54
CA SER A 132 3.29 -0.96 -3.77
C SER A 132 2.25 -0.37 -4.71
N LEU A 133 2.42 -0.59 -6.02
CA LEU A 133 1.40 -0.35 -7.05
C LEU A 133 1.69 -1.34 -8.18
N SER A 134 0.95 -2.44 -8.22
CA SER A 134 1.25 -3.55 -9.10
C SER A 134 0.01 -4.41 -9.36
N HIS A 135 -0.03 -5.05 -10.54
CA HIS A 135 -1.00 -6.10 -10.86
C HIS A 135 -0.57 -7.48 -10.34
N LYS A 136 0.69 -7.62 -9.84
CA LYS A 136 1.26 -8.91 -9.41
C LYS A 136 1.49 -9.01 -7.92
N THR A 137 1.77 -7.90 -7.25
CA THR A 137 2.19 -7.92 -5.84
C THR A 137 1.50 -6.83 -5.02
N LEU A 138 1.31 -7.10 -3.74
CA LEU A 138 0.75 -6.18 -2.76
C LEU A 138 1.62 -6.20 -1.50
N ALA A 139 1.91 -5.02 -0.94
CA ALA A 139 2.74 -4.88 0.26
C ALA A 139 1.89 -4.48 1.46
N TYR A 140 2.04 -5.21 2.57
CA TYR A 140 1.56 -4.82 3.90
C TYR A 140 2.78 -4.60 4.80
N LYS A 141 2.98 -3.42 5.34
CA LYS A 141 4.15 -3.09 6.16
C LYS A 141 3.88 -1.95 7.13
N GLY A 142 4.70 -1.83 8.16
CA GLY A 142 4.58 -0.75 9.12
C GLY A 142 5.56 -0.80 10.27
N LEU A 143 5.46 0.16 11.17
CA LEU A 143 6.23 0.24 12.40
C LEU A 143 5.54 -0.57 13.51
N MET A 144 5.86 -1.84 13.58
CA MET A 144 5.35 -2.75 14.61
C MET A 144 6.24 -3.97 14.74
N MET A 145 6.00 -4.76 15.77
CA MET A 145 6.61 -6.09 15.87
C MET A 145 5.99 -7.04 14.86
N PRO A 146 6.73 -8.01 14.30
CA PRO A 146 6.20 -8.96 13.32
C PRO A 146 4.96 -9.74 13.81
N ALA A 147 4.90 -10.05 15.11
CA ALA A 147 3.76 -10.75 15.71
C ALA A 147 2.46 -9.91 15.65
N ASP A 148 2.57 -8.59 15.56
CA ASP A 148 1.42 -7.68 15.55
C ASP A 148 0.92 -7.35 14.14
N LEU A 149 1.65 -7.72 13.09
CA LEU A 149 1.31 -7.36 11.72
C LEU A 149 -0.10 -7.85 11.30
N ALA A 150 -0.45 -9.08 11.65
CA ALA A 150 -1.76 -9.65 11.37
C ALA A 150 -2.86 -9.15 12.34
N ASN A 151 -2.49 -8.67 13.52
CA ASN A 151 -3.42 -8.01 14.43
C ASN A 151 -3.76 -6.61 13.94
N PHE A 152 -2.75 -5.88 13.44
CA PHE A 152 -2.90 -4.54 12.90
C PHE A 152 -3.70 -4.53 11.59
N TYR A 153 -3.28 -5.28 10.57
CA TYR A 153 -3.98 -5.35 9.29
C TYR A 153 -5.07 -6.41 9.32
N LYS A 154 -6.35 -6.00 9.47
CA LYS A 154 -7.48 -6.94 9.51
C LYS A 154 -7.62 -7.76 8.23
N ASP A 155 -7.17 -7.23 7.09
CA ASP A 155 -7.13 -7.94 5.81
C ASP A 155 -6.37 -9.26 5.89
N LEU A 156 -5.27 -9.33 6.67
CA LEU A 156 -4.43 -10.51 6.79
C LEU A 156 -5.13 -11.68 7.53
N GLY A 157 -6.23 -11.40 8.21
CA GLY A 157 -7.09 -12.41 8.84
C GLY A 157 -8.21 -12.94 7.92
N ASP A 158 -8.39 -12.38 6.72
CA ASP A 158 -9.44 -12.81 5.80
C ASP A 158 -9.05 -14.14 5.11
N PRO A 159 -9.88 -15.20 5.17
CA PRO A 159 -9.56 -16.50 4.59
C PRO A 159 -9.43 -16.49 3.06
N ASP A 160 -9.98 -15.47 2.38
CA ASP A 160 -9.84 -15.29 0.94
C ASP A 160 -8.49 -14.61 0.56
N LEU A 161 -7.74 -14.07 1.54
CA LEU A 161 -6.40 -13.54 1.31
C LEU A 161 -5.38 -14.68 1.22
N GLN A 162 -5.39 -15.37 0.10
CA GLN A 162 -4.48 -16.47 -0.20
C GLN A 162 -3.40 -16.03 -1.17
N THR A 163 -2.17 -16.45 -0.91
CA THR A 163 -1.01 -16.14 -1.73
C THR A 163 -0.10 -17.34 -1.88
N ALA A 164 0.47 -17.54 -3.08
CA ALA A 164 1.42 -18.61 -3.33
C ALA A 164 2.87 -18.19 -2.97
N ILE A 165 3.16 -16.89 -2.94
CA ILE A 165 4.49 -16.36 -2.67
C ILE A 165 4.37 -15.21 -1.68
N CYS A 166 5.15 -15.29 -0.60
CA CYS A 166 5.28 -14.26 0.40
C CYS A 166 6.75 -13.99 0.70
N VAL A 167 7.17 -12.75 0.49
CA VAL A 167 8.45 -12.25 0.99
C VAL A 167 8.17 -11.45 2.25
N PHE A 168 8.82 -11.82 3.35
CA PHE A 168 8.66 -11.10 4.62
C PHE A 168 10.00 -10.52 5.07
N HIS A 169 9.93 -9.44 5.81
CA HIS A 169 11.10 -8.81 6.40
C HIS A 169 10.77 -8.26 7.79
N GLN A 170 11.69 -8.50 8.72
CA GLN A 170 11.75 -7.80 9.99
C GLN A 170 12.98 -6.91 9.96
N ARG A 171 12.77 -5.60 10.08
CA ARG A 171 13.86 -4.64 10.08
C ARG A 171 14.58 -4.63 11.43
N PHE A 172 15.89 -4.46 11.38
CA PHE A 172 16.71 -4.06 12.53
C PHE A 172 17.39 -2.74 12.18
N SER A 173 17.00 -1.67 12.86
CA SER A 173 17.51 -0.32 12.58
C SER A 173 18.76 -0.06 13.42
N THR A 174 19.90 0.16 12.76
CA THR A 174 21.17 0.42 13.46
C THR A 174 21.56 1.89 13.47
N ASN A 175 21.25 2.65 12.41
CA ASN A 175 21.75 4.01 12.21
C ASN A 175 20.69 5.02 11.74
N THR A 176 19.42 4.65 11.69
CA THR A 176 18.35 5.52 11.22
C THR A 176 17.14 5.44 12.14
N MET A 177 16.45 6.58 12.33
CA MET A 177 15.17 6.57 13.04
C MET A 177 14.14 5.76 12.27
N PRO A 178 13.43 4.84 12.92
CA PRO A 178 12.35 4.09 12.30
C PRO A 178 11.26 5.01 11.77
N ARG A 179 10.77 4.72 10.56
CA ARG A 179 9.64 5.44 9.93
C ARG A 179 8.79 4.45 9.14
N TRP A 180 7.49 4.71 9.03
CA TRP A 180 6.55 3.87 8.27
C TRP A 180 7.02 3.57 6.84
N PRO A 181 7.47 4.54 6.03
CA PRO A 181 7.98 4.26 4.69
C PRO A 181 9.22 3.38 4.66
N LEU A 182 10.04 3.42 5.72
CA LEU A 182 11.30 2.67 5.79
C LEU A 182 11.14 1.23 6.26
N ALA A 183 9.97 0.83 6.74
CA ALA A 183 9.67 -0.58 6.97
C ALA A 183 9.82 -1.36 5.67
N GLN A 184 10.38 -2.57 5.75
CA GLN A 184 10.57 -3.45 4.60
C GLN A 184 9.49 -4.54 4.59
N PRO A 185 9.30 -5.33 3.50
CA PRO A 185 10.09 -5.26 2.26
C PRO A 185 9.75 -4.05 1.39
N PHE A 186 10.73 -3.62 0.59
CA PHE A 186 10.47 -2.63 -0.45
C PHE A 186 9.88 -3.31 -1.69
N ARG A 187 9.10 -2.57 -2.48
CA ARG A 187 8.46 -3.07 -3.72
C ARG A 187 9.42 -3.52 -4.81
N PHE A 188 10.64 -3.02 -4.80
CA PHE A 188 11.77 -3.59 -5.53
C PHE A 188 12.65 -4.29 -4.51
N LEU A 189 13.07 -5.48 -4.84
CA LEU A 189 13.98 -6.25 -3.99
C LEU A 189 15.15 -5.37 -3.57
N ALA A 190 15.34 -5.31 -2.28
CA ALA A 190 16.54 -4.78 -1.69
C ALA A 190 17.63 -5.85 -1.77
#